data_0674f17d263960d463b01fb3d733dbe4
#
_entry.id   0674f17d263960d463b01fb3d733dbe4
#
_cell.length_a   1.000
_cell.length_b   1.000
_cell.length_c   1.000
_cell.angle_alpha   90.00
_cell.angle_beta   90.00
_cell.angle_gamma   90.00
#
_symmetry.space_group_name_H-M   'P 1'
#
loop_
_entity.id
_entity.type
_entity.pdbx_description
1 polymer ?
#
loop_
_entity_poly.entity_id
_entity_poly.type
_entity_poly.pdbx_seq_one_letter_code
_entity_poly.pdbx_strand_id
1 'polypeptide(L)'
;MQTVEQVVNFLAKYRLTLSTAESCTGGLMAALLAGVPGCGAVLESGFVVYTPQAKHLSLGVDLLTIERFGLTSEEVAREMAIGALKMSRADIALANTGLAESDGPMDGVQCFACAMRISEHEGVVSETLKFEGERNAVREAAARHALSQLPYYYERLRVL
;
A
#
# COMPACT_ATOMS: atom_id res chain seq x y z
N MET A 1 -8.66 -5.87 -15.06
CA MET A 1 -8.01 -5.04 -14.03
C MET A 1 -8.80 -3.76 -13.84
N GLN A 2 -9.03 -3.36 -12.60
CA GLN A 2 -9.72 -2.10 -12.30
C GLN A 2 -8.88 -0.90 -12.74
N THR A 3 -9.51 0.09 -13.36
CA THR A 3 -8.85 1.36 -13.64
C THR A 3 -8.78 2.21 -12.37
N VAL A 4 -7.92 3.22 -12.35
CA VAL A 4 -7.82 4.13 -11.20
C VAL A 4 -9.16 4.85 -10.97
N GLU A 5 -9.85 5.25 -12.05
CA GLU A 5 -11.18 5.85 -11.97
C GLU A 5 -12.20 4.90 -11.32
N GLN A 6 -12.15 3.62 -11.67
CA GLN A 6 -13.03 2.61 -11.07
C GLN A 6 -12.74 2.44 -9.58
N VAL A 7 -11.47 2.53 -9.18
CA VAL A 7 -11.08 2.45 -7.75
C VAL A 7 -11.61 3.66 -6.98
N VAL A 8 -11.48 4.87 -7.56
CA VAL A 8 -12.04 6.08 -6.94
C VAL A 8 -13.56 5.95 -6.79
N ASN A 9 -14.25 5.47 -7.82
CA ASN A 9 -15.69 5.25 -7.78
C ASN A 9 -16.09 4.21 -6.73
N PHE A 10 -15.30 3.14 -6.60
CA PHE A 10 -15.51 2.11 -5.58
C PHE A 10 -15.41 2.71 -4.16
N LEU A 11 -14.34 3.47 -3.90
CA LEU A 11 -14.16 4.10 -2.60
C LEU A 11 -15.32 5.07 -2.27
N ALA A 12 -15.71 5.86 -3.25
CA ALA A 12 -16.83 6.80 -3.08
C ALA A 12 -18.15 6.08 -2.79
N LYS A 13 -18.40 4.99 -3.51
CA LYS A 13 -19.62 4.18 -3.35
C LYS A 13 -19.74 3.62 -1.93
N TYR A 14 -18.64 3.13 -1.38
CA TYR A 14 -18.61 2.55 -0.04
C TYR A 14 -18.27 3.57 1.05
N ARG A 15 -18.14 4.85 0.67
CA ARG A 15 -17.82 5.96 1.59
C ARG A 15 -16.52 5.70 2.37
N LEU A 16 -15.52 5.20 1.68
CA LEU A 16 -14.22 4.90 2.26
C LEU A 16 -13.21 5.96 1.87
N THR A 17 -12.41 6.39 2.85
CA THR A 17 -11.23 7.21 2.60
C THR A 17 -9.99 6.35 2.69
N LEU A 18 -9.03 6.62 1.81
CA LEU A 18 -7.82 5.82 1.64
C LEU A 18 -6.57 6.61 2.00
N SER A 19 -5.66 5.98 2.73
CA SER A 19 -4.27 6.44 2.87
C SER A 19 -3.34 5.44 2.20
N THR A 20 -2.23 5.93 1.65
CA THR A 20 -1.20 5.09 1.08
C THR A 20 0.06 5.12 1.94
N ALA A 21 0.77 3.99 2.00
CA ALA A 21 2.07 3.85 2.65
C ALA A 21 3.03 3.27 1.63
N GLU A 22 3.93 4.09 1.10
CA GLU A 22 4.70 3.77 -0.09
C GLU A 22 6.20 3.80 0.18
N SER A 23 6.87 2.73 -0.22
CA SER A 23 8.33 2.68 -0.26
C SER A 23 8.79 2.66 -1.73
N CYS A 24 8.83 1.52 -2.36
CA CYS A 24 9.30 1.37 -3.75
C CYS A 24 8.49 2.23 -4.73
N THR A 25 7.20 2.35 -4.56
CA THR A 25 6.32 3.15 -5.43
C THR A 25 6.54 4.66 -5.29
N GLY A 26 7.10 5.11 -4.16
CA GLY A 26 7.60 6.47 -3.98
C GLY A 26 6.58 7.59 -4.16
N GLY A 27 5.29 7.33 -3.89
CA GLY A 27 4.22 8.31 -4.06
C GLY A 27 3.37 8.09 -5.30
N LEU A 28 3.71 7.11 -6.15
CA LEU A 28 2.95 6.83 -7.38
C LEU A 28 1.50 6.44 -7.10
N MET A 29 1.24 5.70 -6.03
CA MET A 29 -0.12 5.30 -5.69
C MET A 29 -0.99 6.53 -5.39
N ALA A 30 -0.50 7.41 -4.53
CA ALA A 30 -1.20 8.65 -4.20
C ALA A 30 -1.33 9.55 -5.44
N ALA A 31 -0.28 9.65 -6.26
CA ALA A 31 -0.27 10.47 -7.46
C ALA A 31 -1.30 9.98 -8.49
N LEU A 32 -1.41 8.67 -8.70
CA LEU A 32 -2.41 8.10 -9.61
C LEU A 32 -3.83 8.42 -9.15
N LEU A 33 -4.10 8.31 -7.86
CA LEU A 33 -5.40 8.69 -7.29
C LEU A 33 -5.67 10.18 -7.46
N ALA A 34 -4.67 11.00 -7.16
CA ALA A 34 -4.79 12.47 -7.24
C ALA A 34 -5.07 12.96 -8.66
N GLY A 35 -4.72 12.17 -9.68
CA GLY A 35 -5.00 12.50 -11.07
C GLY A 35 -6.46 12.31 -11.51
N VAL A 36 -7.29 11.71 -10.66
CA VAL A 36 -8.69 11.43 -11.00
C VAL A 36 -9.60 12.54 -10.44
N PRO A 37 -10.46 13.16 -11.29
CA PRO A 37 -11.44 14.11 -10.77
C PRO A 37 -12.33 13.47 -9.71
N GLY A 38 -12.56 14.16 -8.60
CA GLY A 38 -13.33 13.64 -7.47
C GLY A 38 -12.51 12.91 -6.42
N CYS A 39 -11.21 12.75 -6.63
CA CYS A 39 -10.33 12.06 -5.69
C CYS A 39 -10.29 12.68 -4.29
N GLY A 40 -10.55 13.99 -4.18
CA GLY A 40 -10.54 14.67 -2.89
C GLY A 40 -11.53 14.14 -1.87
N ALA A 41 -12.56 13.43 -2.32
CA ALA A 41 -13.54 12.79 -1.44
C ALA A 41 -13.04 11.44 -0.89
N VAL A 42 -12.00 10.85 -1.49
CA VAL A 42 -11.57 9.48 -1.16
C VAL A 42 -10.10 9.39 -0.74
N LEU A 43 -9.23 10.27 -1.22
CA LEU A 43 -7.82 10.26 -0.84
C LEU A 43 -7.62 11.12 0.41
N GLU A 44 -7.19 10.49 1.50
CA GLU A 44 -6.99 11.18 2.78
C GLU A 44 -5.55 11.65 2.93
N SER A 45 -4.57 10.75 2.77
CA SER A 45 -3.15 11.08 2.90
C SER A 45 -2.28 10.03 2.24
N GLY A 46 -1.01 10.35 2.03
CA GLY A 46 0.00 9.42 1.54
C GLY A 46 1.30 9.60 2.32
N PHE A 47 1.91 8.50 2.69
CA PHE A 47 3.18 8.46 3.39
C PHE A 47 4.23 7.83 2.48
N VAL A 48 5.28 8.57 2.17
CA VAL A 48 6.42 8.05 1.41
C VAL A 48 7.54 7.82 2.42
N VAL A 49 7.85 6.56 2.69
CA VAL A 49 8.80 6.13 3.73
C VAL A 49 9.79 5.13 3.13
N TYR A 50 10.97 5.59 2.78
CA TYR A 50 11.91 4.81 2.00
C TYR A 50 12.90 4.01 2.85
N THR A 51 13.38 4.59 3.95
CA THR A 51 14.40 3.98 4.81
C THR A 51 13.76 3.23 5.97
N PRO A 52 14.51 2.31 6.63
CA PRO A 52 14.02 1.69 7.86
C PRO A 52 13.63 2.72 8.93
N GLN A 53 14.44 3.76 9.10
CA GLN A 53 14.17 4.79 10.08
C GLN A 53 12.91 5.58 9.77
N ALA A 54 12.68 5.92 8.48
CA ALA A 54 11.47 6.62 8.06
C ALA A 54 10.22 5.76 8.30
N LYS A 55 10.29 4.47 8.00
CA LYS A 55 9.20 3.52 8.27
C LYS A 55 8.88 3.47 9.76
N HIS A 56 9.92 3.44 10.59
CA HIS A 56 9.77 3.40 12.03
C HIS A 56 9.20 4.71 12.59
N LEU A 57 9.82 5.84 12.24
CA LEU A 57 9.44 7.15 12.78
C LEU A 57 8.06 7.61 12.34
N SER A 58 7.72 7.40 11.07
CA SER A 58 6.45 7.90 10.53
C SER A 58 5.30 6.93 10.70
N LEU A 59 5.54 5.63 10.60
CA LEU A 59 4.48 4.62 10.57
C LEU A 59 4.55 3.62 11.72
N GLY A 60 5.54 3.73 12.59
CA GLY A 60 5.67 2.81 13.73
C GLY A 60 6.07 1.40 13.34
N VAL A 61 6.67 1.20 12.15
CA VAL A 61 7.19 -0.11 11.78
C VAL A 61 8.29 -0.51 12.75
N ASP A 62 8.22 -1.71 13.29
CA ASP A 62 9.19 -2.21 14.25
C ASP A 62 10.51 -2.51 13.53
N LEU A 63 11.61 -1.91 14.01
CA LEU A 63 12.93 -2.15 13.45
C LEU A 63 13.34 -3.63 13.57
N LEU A 64 12.84 -4.35 14.57
CA LEU A 64 13.06 -5.78 14.72
C LEU A 64 12.37 -6.59 13.61
N THR A 65 11.20 -6.15 13.16
CA THR A 65 10.50 -6.77 12.03
C THR A 65 11.34 -6.64 10.77
N ILE A 66 11.90 -5.46 10.54
CA ILE A 66 12.76 -5.21 9.37
C ILE A 66 14.03 -6.06 9.44
N GLU A 67 14.65 -6.15 10.61
CA GLU A 67 15.85 -6.96 10.82
C GLU A 67 15.56 -8.44 10.56
N ARG A 68 14.43 -8.93 11.06
CA ARG A 68 14.07 -10.36 11.00
C ARG A 68 13.60 -10.79 9.61
N PHE A 69 12.77 -10.00 8.96
CA PHE A 69 12.10 -10.38 7.72
C PHE A 69 12.62 -9.65 6.47
N GLY A 70 13.38 -8.56 6.65
CA GLY A 70 13.86 -7.72 5.56
C GLY A 70 12.86 -6.63 5.18
N LEU A 71 13.35 -5.60 4.49
CA LEU A 71 12.53 -4.49 4.03
C LEU A 71 11.43 -4.94 3.04
N THR A 72 11.78 -5.89 2.17
CA THR A 72 10.84 -6.43 1.17
C THR A 72 10.22 -7.70 1.74
N SER A 73 9.17 -7.51 2.54
CA SER A 73 8.45 -8.58 3.19
C SER A 73 7.00 -8.19 3.42
N GLU A 74 6.14 -9.18 3.50
CA GLU A 74 4.73 -8.94 3.83
C GLU A 74 4.57 -8.42 5.25
N GLU A 75 5.42 -8.87 6.18
CA GLU A 75 5.42 -8.42 7.56
C GLU A 75 5.63 -6.91 7.64
N VAL A 76 6.61 -6.38 6.90
CA VAL A 76 6.87 -4.93 6.85
C VAL A 76 5.71 -4.20 6.15
N ALA A 77 5.21 -4.73 5.04
CA ALA A 77 4.07 -4.12 4.33
C ALA A 77 2.84 -4.04 5.24
N ARG A 78 2.56 -5.08 6.00
CA ARG A 78 1.43 -5.12 6.95
C ARG A 78 1.58 -4.05 8.04
N GLU A 79 2.76 -3.92 8.62
CA GLU A 79 3.01 -2.89 9.63
C GLU A 79 2.93 -1.48 9.05
N MET A 80 3.38 -1.29 7.81
CA MET A 80 3.23 -0.02 7.10
C MET A 80 1.76 0.35 6.91
N ALA A 81 0.93 -0.57 6.46
CA ALA A 81 -0.49 -0.34 6.25
C ALA A 81 -1.21 0.00 7.57
N ILE A 82 -0.94 -0.77 8.61
CA ILE A 82 -1.51 -0.53 9.94
C ILE A 82 -1.06 0.84 10.48
N GLY A 83 0.22 1.17 10.29
CA GLY A 83 0.78 2.45 10.71
C GLY A 83 0.12 3.63 9.99
N ALA A 84 -0.07 3.54 8.68
CA ALA A 84 -0.75 4.57 7.90
C ALA A 84 -2.19 4.76 8.37
N LEU A 85 -2.87 3.67 8.69
CA LEU A 85 -4.23 3.73 9.20
C LEU A 85 -4.28 4.46 10.55
N LYS A 86 -3.33 4.16 11.45
CA LYS A 86 -3.26 4.79 12.78
C LYS A 86 -2.85 6.26 12.73
N MET A 87 -2.01 6.63 11.76
CA MET A 87 -1.49 7.99 11.63
C MET A 87 -2.38 8.91 10.78
N SER A 88 -3.51 8.42 10.32
CA SER A 88 -4.43 9.17 9.49
C SER A 88 -5.87 8.95 9.94
N ARG A 89 -6.81 9.60 9.28
CA ARG A 89 -8.25 9.38 9.51
C ARG A 89 -8.85 8.47 8.44
N ALA A 90 -8.01 7.80 7.67
CA ALA A 90 -8.49 6.93 6.61
C ALA A 90 -9.22 5.70 7.17
N ASP A 91 -10.17 5.22 6.40
CA ASP A 91 -10.90 3.98 6.72
C ASP A 91 -10.10 2.76 6.29
N ILE A 92 -9.30 2.92 5.23
CA ILE A 92 -8.52 1.84 4.63
C ILE A 92 -7.15 2.38 4.21
N ALA A 93 -6.12 1.55 4.29
CA ALA A 93 -4.76 1.92 3.91
C ALA A 93 -4.14 0.84 3.02
N LEU A 94 -3.45 1.28 1.97
CA LEU A 94 -2.68 0.42 1.07
C LEU A 94 -1.20 0.66 1.28
N ALA A 95 -0.42 -0.41 1.36
CA ALA A 95 1.04 -0.33 1.50
C ALA A 95 1.77 -1.08 0.42
N ASN A 96 2.94 -0.57 0.04
CA ASN A 96 3.88 -1.24 -0.84
C ASN A 96 5.31 -1.12 -0.31
N THR A 97 6.03 -2.23 -0.34
CA THR A 97 7.49 -2.25 -0.18
C THR A 97 8.06 -3.27 -1.16
N GLY A 98 9.21 -3.01 -1.75
CA GLY A 98 9.75 -3.90 -2.77
C GLY A 98 11.10 -3.50 -3.30
N LEU A 99 11.63 -4.34 -4.18
CA LEU A 99 12.86 -4.12 -4.93
C LEU A 99 12.51 -4.00 -6.41
N ALA A 100 12.53 -2.78 -6.93
CA ALA A 100 12.23 -2.54 -8.35
C ALA A 100 13.34 -3.06 -9.26
N GLU A 101 14.57 -3.05 -8.74
CA GLU A 101 15.76 -3.44 -9.50
C GLU A 101 16.80 -4.02 -8.56
N SER A 102 17.31 -5.21 -8.87
CA SER A 102 18.30 -5.91 -8.06
C SER A 102 19.03 -6.93 -8.94
N ASP A 103 20.26 -7.25 -8.59
CA ASP A 103 21.03 -8.29 -9.27
C ASP A 103 20.72 -9.70 -8.73
N GLY A 104 19.89 -9.79 -7.70
CA GLY A 104 19.59 -11.04 -7.00
C GLY A 104 18.24 -11.62 -7.31
N PRO A 105 17.86 -12.73 -6.62
CA PRO A 105 16.59 -13.42 -6.83
C PRO A 105 15.38 -12.60 -6.40
N MET A 106 15.56 -11.53 -5.64
CA MET A 106 14.48 -10.64 -5.20
C MET A 106 14.18 -9.52 -6.21
N ASP A 107 14.87 -9.53 -7.38
CA ASP A 107 14.63 -8.53 -8.42
C ASP A 107 13.16 -8.50 -8.83
N GLY A 108 12.55 -7.33 -8.76
CA GLY A 108 11.15 -7.12 -9.10
C GLY A 108 10.13 -7.58 -8.07
N VAL A 109 10.56 -8.14 -6.94
CA VAL A 109 9.65 -8.60 -5.89
C VAL A 109 9.00 -7.41 -5.19
N GLN A 110 7.68 -7.44 -5.09
CA GLN A 110 6.87 -6.40 -4.47
C GLN A 110 5.91 -7.02 -3.47
N CYS A 111 5.88 -6.45 -2.28
CA CYS A 111 4.95 -6.84 -1.22
C CYS A 111 3.90 -5.77 -1.05
N PHE A 112 2.67 -6.20 -0.87
CA PHE A 112 1.51 -5.33 -0.72
C PHE A 112 0.75 -5.72 0.54
N ALA A 113 0.16 -4.72 1.18
CA ALA A 113 -0.76 -4.96 2.28
C ALA A 113 -1.90 -3.96 2.22
N CYS A 114 -3.04 -4.38 2.74
CA CYS A 114 -4.20 -3.52 2.89
C CYS A 114 -4.75 -3.71 4.30
N ALA A 115 -4.92 -2.61 5.02
CA ALA A 115 -5.47 -2.61 6.37
C ALA A 115 -6.77 -1.81 6.40
N MET A 116 -7.72 -2.24 7.22
CA MET A 116 -9.02 -1.57 7.35
C MET A 116 -9.45 -1.58 8.82
N ARG A 117 -10.13 -0.52 9.25
CA ARG A 117 -10.75 -0.47 10.58
C ARG A 117 -11.96 -1.39 10.59
N ILE A 118 -11.94 -2.37 11.48
CA ILE A 118 -13.04 -3.32 11.66
C ILE A 118 -13.45 -3.26 13.13
N SER A 119 -14.53 -2.51 13.40
CA SER A 119 -14.99 -2.26 14.77
C SER A 119 -13.85 -1.66 15.62
N GLU A 120 -13.40 -2.35 16.66
CA GLU A 120 -12.39 -1.87 17.59
C GLU A 120 -10.96 -2.32 17.26
N HIS A 121 -10.76 -3.01 16.13
CA HIS A 121 -9.43 -3.49 15.71
C HIS A 121 -9.19 -3.22 14.23
N GLU A 122 -7.97 -3.48 13.78
CA GLU A 122 -7.60 -3.40 12.38
C GLU A 122 -7.49 -4.81 11.80
N GLY A 123 -8.15 -5.03 10.66
CA GLY A 123 -7.90 -6.21 9.83
C GLY A 123 -6.81 -5.88 8.82
N VAL A 124 -5.99 -6.85 8.44
CA VAL A 124 -4.95 -6.66 7.43
C VAL A 124 -4.81 -7.91 6.58
N VAL A 125 -4.63 -7.70 5.28
CA VAL A 125 -4.30 -8.76 4.31
C VAL A 125 -3.06 -8.34 3.54
N SER A 126 -2.31 -9.31 3.01
CA SER A 126 -1.07 -9.02 2.30
C SER A 126 -0.80 -10.07 1.22
N GLU A 127 0.04 -9.71 0.27
CA GLU A 127 0.50 -10.61 -0.78
C GLU A 127 1.87 -10.20 -1.30
N THR A 128 2.54 -11.13 -1.98
CA THR A 128 3.82 -10.90 -2.63
C THR A 128 3.71 -11.29 -4.10
N LEU A 129 4.21 -10.42 -4.97
CA LEU A 129 4.24 -10.64 -6.41
C LEU A 129 5.61 -10.28 -6.96
N LYS A 130 5.96 -10.85 -8.11
CA LYS A 130 7.19 -10.50 -8.82
C LYS A 130 6.81 -9.89 -10.17
N PHE A 131 7.39 -8.71 -10.45
CA PHE A 131 7.17 -7.98 -11.70
C PHE A 131 8.41 -8.03 -12.55
N GLU A 132 8.20 -8.08 -13.86
CA GLU A 132 9.28 -8.06 -14.86
C GLU A 132 9.42 -6.65 -15.44
N GLY A 133 10.64 -6.28 -15.84
CA GLY A 133 10.90 -5.03 -16.52
C GLY A 133 11.92 -4.15 -15.81
N GLU A 134 12.12 -2.96 -16.39
CA GLU A 134 13.02 -1.96 -15.84
C GLU A 134 12.45 -1.34 -14.58
N ARG A 135 13.30 -0.68 -13.81
CA ARG A 135 12.99 -0.05 -12.53
C ARG A 135 11.65 0.69 -12.51
N ASN A 136 11.46 1.64 -13.43
CA ASN A 136 10.26 2.46 -13.40
C ASN A 136 9.02 1.72 -13.92
N ALA A 137 9.19 0.76 -14.83
CA ALA A 137 8.10 -0.10 -15.26
C ALA A 137 7.59 -0.96 -14.10
N VAL A 138 8.48 -1.51 -13.29
CA VAL A 138 8.11 -2.29 -12.10
C VAL A 138 7.40 -1.41 -11.08
N ARG A 139 7.93 -0.21 -10.81
CA ARG A 139 7.32 0.73 -9.85
C ARG A 139 5.91 1.14 -10.27
N GLU A 140 5.73 1.46 -11.55
CA GLU A 140 4.41 1.84 -12.06
C GLU A 140 3.44 0.65 -12.02
N ALA A 141 3.88 -0.53 -12.45
CA ALA A 141 3.06 -1.75 -12.40
C ALA A 141 2.65 -2.08 -10.96
N ALA A 142 3.57 -1.95 -10.00
CA ALA A 142 3.28 -2.18 -8.59
C ALA A 142 2.22 -1.20 -8.05
N ALA A 143 2.36 0.09 -8.37
CA ALA A 143 1.40 1.09 -7.93
C ALA A 143 -0.01 0.82 -8.49
N ARG A 144 -0.10 0.50 -9.79
CA ARG A 144 -1.37 0.18 -10.45
C ARG A 144 -1.98 -1.10 -9.92
N HIS A 145 -1.14 -2.11 -9.66
CA HIS A 145 -1.60 -3.37 -9.07
C HIS A 145 -2.23 -3.14 -7.70
N ALA A 146 -1.53 -2.41 -6.83
CA ALA A 146 -2.02 -2.13 -5.48
C ALA A 146 -3.41 -1.49 -5.52
N LEU A 147 -3.58 -0.47 -6.36
CA LEU A 147 -4.86 0.21 -6.49
C LEU A 147 -5.93 -0.71 -7.08
N SER A 148 -5.60 -1.44 -8.15
CA SER A 148 -6.56 -2.31 -8.82
C SER A 148 -7.05 -3.45 -7.94
N GLN A 149 -6.24 -3.87 -6.96
CA GLN A 149 -6.59 -4.95 -6.04
C GLN A 149 -7.43 -4.47 -4.85
N LEU A 150 -7.58 -3.17 -4.67
CA LEU A 150 -8.30 -2.63 -3.51
C LEU A 150 -9.68 -3.23 -3.30
N PRO A 151 -10.55 -3.36 -4.33
CA PRO A 151 -11.86 -3.99 -4.13
C PRO A 151 -11.77 -5.44 -3.66
N TYR A 152 -10.78 -6.19 -4.16
CA TYR A 152 -10.54 -7.57 -3.73
C TYR A 152 -10.06 -7.63 -2.27
N TYR A 153 -9.12 -6.77 -1.88
CA TYR A 153 -8.67 -6.68 -0.49
C TYR A 153 -9.82 -6.32 0.43
N TYR A 154 -10.65 -5.37 0.03
CA TYR A 154 -11.82 -4.95 0.80
C TYR A 154 -12.76 -6.14 1.07
N GLU A 155 -13.06 -6.94 0.04
CA GLU A 155 -13.93 -8.10 0.19
C GLU A 155 -13.34 -9.12 1.18
N ARG A 156 -12.03 -9.31 1.16
CA ARG A 156 -11.37 -10.19 2.12
C ARG A 156 -11.40 -9.63 3.54
N LEU A 157 -11.21 -8.32 3.67
CA LEU A 157 -11.16 -7.66 4.98
C LEU A 157 -12.52 -7.61 5.66
N ARG A 158 -13.57 -7.31 4.92
CA ARG A 158 -14.91 -7.15 5.52
C ARG A 158 -15.50 -8.44 6.09
N VAL A 159 -14.94 -9.61 5.78
CA VAL A 159 -15.38 -10.89 6.32
C VAL A 159 -14.49 -11.42 7.45
N LEU A 160 -13.49 -10.66 7.86
CA LEU A 160 -12.65 -11.02 9.02
C LEU A 160 -13.42 -10.74 10.36
#